data_d7fb327c406f252e4fd21d2a3ce5d143
#
_entry.id   d7fb327c406f252e4fd21d2a3ce5d143
#
_cell.length_a   1.000
_cell.length_b   1.000
_cell.length_c   1.000
_cell.angle_alpha   90.00
_cell.angle_beta   90.00
_cell.angle_gamma   90.00
#
_symmetry.space_group_name_H-M   'P 1'
#
loop_
_entity.id
_entity.type
_entity.pdbx_description
1 polymer ?
#
loop_
_entity_poly.entity_id
_entity_poly.type
_entity_poly.pdbx_seq_one_letter_code
_entity_poly.pdbx_strand_id
1 'polypeptide(L)'
;RGPVVTGRIETGIIHVGDPVEIVGLEEKTLTSTCTGVEMFRKLLDEGEAGDNVGLLLRGIDKKEVKRGMVVAKPGSITPHTEFEAEVYILKKEEGGRHTPFHNNYRPQFYLRTMDVTGEVHLPAGVDMVMPGDHVTITVKLIYPVAINEGLRFAIREGGRTVGAVSYTHLTLPT
;
A
#
# COMPACT_ATOMS: atom_id res chain seq x y z
N ARG A 1 20.16 -15.69 14.20
CA ARG A 1 19.70 -14.30 14.07
C ARG A 1 18.69 -14.23 12.91
N GLY A 2 17.44 -13.85 13.17
CA GLY A 2 16.38 -13.76 12.17
C GLY A 2 16.60 -12.61 11.19
N PRO A 3 15.74 -12.51 10.16
CA PRO A 3 15.84 -11.42 9.19
C PRO A 3 15.54 -10.08 9.84
N VAL A 4 16.19 -9.05 9.31
CA VAL A 4 15.91 -7.66 9.67
C VAL A 4 15.09 -7.04 8.57
N VAL A 5 13.92 -6.54 8.93
CA VAL A 5 13.01 -5.86 8.00
C VAL A 5 13.11 -4.37 8.27
N THR A 6 13.42 -3.60 7.24
CA THR A 6 13.58 -2.14 7.38
C THR A 6 12.36 -1.41 6.82
N GLY A 7 11.97 -0.33 7.46
CA GLY A 7 10.87 0.49 7.03
C GLY A 7 10.56 1.62 8.00
N ARG A 8 9.52 2.37 7.65
CA ARG A 8 9.04 3.46 8.48
C ARG A 8 7.81 3.01 9.25
N ILE A 9 7.76 3.36 10.53
CA ILE A 9 6.56 3.16 11.34
C ILE A 9 5.56 4.25 10.97
N GLU A 10 4.42 3.84 10.43
CA GLU A 10 3.38 4.78 10.00
C GLU A 10 2.53 5.26 11.18
N THR A 11 2.13 4.33 12.05
CA THR A 11 1.27 4.62 13.20
C THR A 11 1.65 3.76 14.39
N GLY A 12 1.36 4.25 15.59
CA GLY A 12 1.49 3.46 16.82
C GLY A 12 2.91 3.31 17.32
N ILE A 13 3.06 2.34 18.18
CA ILE A 13 4.34 2.01 18.85
C ILE A 13 4.54 0.51 18.77
N ILE A 14 5.74 0.08 18.42
CA ILE A 14 6.13 -1.33 18.49
C ILE A 14 7.14 -1.55 19.60
N HIS A 15 6.94 -2.61 20.37
CA HIS A 15 7.85 -3.01 21.44
C HIS A 15 8.49 -4.36 21.14
N VAL A 16 9.68 -4.57 21.66
CA VAL A 16 10.28 -5.91 21.67
C VAL A 16 9.33 -6.85 22.43
N GLY A 17 9.05 -7.98 21.84
CA GLY A 17 8.10 -8.97 22.38
C GLY A 17 6.71 -8.90 21.77
N ASP A 18 6.39 -7.86 21.02
CA ASP A 18 5.06 -7.73 20.41
C ASP A 18 4.85 -8.78 19.30
N PRO A 19 3.67 -9.42 19.30
CA PRO A 19 3.26 -10.24 18.15
C PRO A 19 2.94 -9.33 16.97
N VAL A 20 3.29 -9.78 15.77
CA VAL A 20 3.03 -9.03 14.53
C VAL A 20 2.50 -9.95 13.44
N GLU A 21 1.83 -9.34 12.46
CA GLU A 21 1.46 -9.96 11.20
C GLU A 21 2.20 -9.26 10.07
N ILE A 22 2.54 -10.01 9.04
CA ILE A 22 3.15 -9.48 7.82
C ILE A 22 2.13 -9.69 6.70
N VAL A 23 1.63 -8.59 6.17
CA VAL A 23 0.44 -8.55 5.30
C VAL A 23 0.77 -7.95 3.94
N GLY A 24 0.23 -8.54 2.90
CA GLY A 24 0.30 -8.02 1.53
C GLY A 24 1.11 -8.89 0.58
N LEU A 25 0.90 -8.70 -0.72
CA LEU A 25 1.53 -9.37 -1.86
C LEU A 25 1.26 -10.87 -1.97
N GLU A 26 0.98 -11.53 -0.87
CA GLU A 26 0.58 -12.93 -0.79
C GLU A 26 -0.78 -13.01 -0.12
N GLU A 27 -1.57 -14.01 -0.47
CA GLU A 27 -2.87 -14.23 0.17
C GLU A 27 -2.70 -14.62 1.64
N LYS A 28 -1.64 -15.38 1.90
CA LYS A 28 -1.35 -15.84 3.25
C LYS A 28 -0.66 -14.74 4.07
N THR A 29 -1.26 -14.41 5.20
CA THR A 29 -0.64 -13.53 6.20
C THR A 29 0.33 -14.34 7.04
N LEU A 30 1.55 -13.82 7.18
CA LEU A 30 2.56 -14.42 8.05
C LEU A 30 2.43 -13.87 9.46
N THR A 31 2.75 -14.68 10.45
CA THR A 31 2.78 -14.26 11.85
C THR A 31 4.19 -14.38 12.40
N SER A 32 4.56 -13.46 13.28
CA SER A 32 5.87 -13.42 13.89
C SER A 32 5.82 -12.71 15.23
N THR A 33 6.97 -12.61 15.86
CA THR A 33 7.18 -11.80 17.08
C THR A 33 8.37 -10.89 16.83
N CYS A 34 8.22 -9.61 17.16
CA CYS A 34 9.31 -8.66 17.11
C CYS A 34 10.29 -8.97 18.25
N THR A 35 11.50 -9.36 17.90
CA THR A 35 12.55 -9.71 18.89
C THR A 35 13.58 -8.62 19.05
N GLY A 36 13.54 -7.58 18.24
CA GLY A 36 14.44 -6.44 18.35
C GLY A 36 14.02 -5.29 17.48
N VAL A 37 14.33 -4.09 17.92
CA VAL A 37 14.13 -2.85 17.17
C VAL A 37 15.48 -2.17 17.03
N GLU A 38 15.91 -1.89 15.81
CA GLU A 38 17.17 -1.21 15.53
C GLU A 38 16.92 0.16 14.90
N MET A 39 17.66 1.16 15.38
CA MET A 39 17.68 2.49 14.77
C MET A 39 19.07 3.07 14.94
N PHE A 40 19.67 3.58 13.86
CA PHE A 40 21.03 4.11 13.86
C PHE A 40 22.06 3.12 14.46
N ARG A 41 21.93 1.82 14.11
CA ARG A 41 22.79 0.72 14.59
C ARG A 41 22.71 0.47 16.10
N LYS A 42 21.70 1.02 16.76
CA LYS A 42 21.46 0.79 18.19
C LYS A 42 20.23 -0.08 18.36
N LEU A 43 20.27 -0.97 19.33
CA LEU A 43 19.13 -1.77 19.74
C LEU A 43 18.29 -0.95 20.72
N LEU A 44 17.01 -0.88 20.46
CA LEU A 44 16.04 -0.16 21.28
C LEU A 44 14.97 -1.12 21.78
N ASP A 45 14.26 -0.73 22.81
CA ASP A 45 13.14 -1.51 23.34
C ASP A 45 11.85 -1.26 22.55
N GLU A 46 11.76 -0.12 21.90
CA GLU A 46 10.56 0.29 21.15
C GLU A 46 10.88 1.22 19.99
N GLY A 47 9.92 1.32 19.06
CA GLY A 47 9.92 2.32 17.99
C GLY A 47 8.55 2.94 17.88
N GLU A 48 8.47 4.20 17.47
CA GLU A 48 7.22 4.95 17.38
C GLU A 48 6.98 5.54 15.98
N ALA A 49 5.74 5.96 15.74
CA ALA A 49 5.35 6.56 14.47
C ALA A 49 6.33 7.67 14.04
N GLY A 50 6.75 7.60 12.78
CA GLY A 50 7.75 8.51 12.22
C GLY A 50 9.17 7.97 12.20
N ASP A 51 9.48 6.96 13.01
CA ASP A 51 10.81 6.36 13.07
C ASP A 51 11.07 5.46 11.87
N ASN A 52 12.30 5.52 11.36
CA ASN A 52 12.81 4.54 10.39
C ASN A 52 13.57 3.49 11.19
N VAL A 53 13.10 2.26 11.14
CA VAL A 53 13.61 1.18 11.98
C VAL A 53 13.93 -0.07 11.19
N GLY A 54 14.77 -0.93 11.80
CA GLY A 54 14.90 -2.32 11.42
C GLY A 54 14.25 -3.17 12.50
N LEU A 55 13.38 -4.08 12.11
CA LEU A 55 12.73 -5.01 13.02
C LEU A 55 13.32 -6.40 12.85
N LEU A 56 13.69 -7.01 13.97
CA LEU A 56 14.10 -8.42 14.00
C LEU A 56 12.84 -9.25 14.23
N LEU A 57 12.60 -10.20 13.34
CA LEU A 57 11.39 -11.03 13.34
C LEU A 57 11.73 -12.50 13.55
N ARG A 58 11.02 -13.14 14.47
CA ARG A 58 11.25 -14.55 14.81
C ARG A 58 10.56 -15.49 13.82
N GLY A 59 11.26 -16.54 13.40
CA GLY A 59 10.67 -17.63 12.65
C GLY A 59 10.26 -17.29 11.22
N ILE A 60 10.75 -16.20 10.68
CA ILE A 60 10.47 -15.76 9.32
C ILE A 60 11.75 -15.91 8.50
N ASP A 61 11.62 -16.51 7.30
CA ASP A 61 12.72 -16.56 6.34
C ASP A 61 12.77 -15.20 5.61
N LYS A 62 13.97 -14.71 5.38
CA LYS A 62 14.21 -13.46 4.64
C LYS A 62 13.48 -13.45 3.28
N LYS A 63 13.35 -14.60 2.63
CA LYS A 63 12.69 -14.73 1.33
C LYS A 63 11.18 -14.53 1.40
N GLU A 64 10.59 -14.69 2.58
CA GLU A 64 9.14 -14.58 2.77
C GLU A 64 8.68 -13.13 2.88
N VAL A 65 9.57 -12.21 3.24
CA VAL A 65 9.24 -10.79 3.42
C VAL A 65 9.71 -10.01 2.20
N LYS A 66 8.76 -9.32 1.56
CA LYS A 66 9.01 -8.58 0.32
C LYS A 66 8.68 -7.11 0.52
N ARG A 67 9.35 -6.26 -0.27
CA ARG A 67 9.05 -4.84 -0.30
C ARG A 67 7.58 -4.63 -0.69
N GLY A 68 6.89 -3.77 0.03
CA GLY A 68 5.45 -3.51 -0.17
C GLY A 68 4.57 -4.22 0.84
N MET A 69 5.11 -5.18 1.58
CA MET A 69 4.39 -5.79 2.70
C MET A 69 4.38 -4.85 3.90
N VAL A 70 3.39 -5.02 4.76
CA VAL A 70 3.23 -4.23 5.98
C VAL A 70 3.36 -5.14 7.19
N VAL A 71 4.19 -4.73 8.14
CA VAL A 71 4.25 -5.35 9.45
C VAL A 71 3.25 -4.62 10.35
N ALA A 72 2.29 -5.32 10.89
CA ALA A 72 1.17 -4.72 11.60
C ALA A 72 0.81 -5.49 12.86
N LYS A 73 0.07 -4.81 13.75
CA LYS A 73 -0.56 -5.46 14.89
C LYS A 73 -1.53 -6.52 14.37
N PRO A 74 -1.54 -7.74 14.96
CA PRO A 74 -2.45 -8.79 14.50
C PRO A 74 -3.90 -8.33 14.43
N GLY A 75 -4.54 -8.61 13.28
CA GLY A 75 -5.94 -8.25 13.04
C GLY A 75 -6.20 -6.78 12.72
N SER A 76 -5.16 -5.94 12.65
CA SER A 76 -5.35 -4.50 12.44
C SER A 76 -5.49 -4.08 10.98
N ILE A 77 -4.98 -4.88 10.06
CA ILE A 77 -5.06 -4.60 8.63
C ILE A 77 -5.19 -5.91 7.86
N THR A 78 -5.96 -5.88 6.77
CA THR A 78 -6.16 -7.05 5.90
C THR A 78 -5.72 -6.73 4.47
N PRO A 79 -5.31 -7.76 3.69
CA PRO A 79 -4.99 -7.55 2.28
C PRO A 79 -6.26 -7.44 1.45
N HIS A 80 -6.21 -6.58 0.43
CA HIS A 80 -7.31 -6.38 -0.52
C HIS A 80 -6.78 -6.34 -1.93
N THR A 81 -7.51 -6.93 -2.86
CA THR A 81 -7.26 -6.81 -4.30
C THR A 81 -8.21 -5.82 -4.94
N GLU A 82 -9.35 -5.54 -4.33
CA GLU A 82 -10.37 -4.67 -4.91
C GLU A 82 -10.77 -3.58 -3.91
N PHE A 83 -10.89 -2.36 -4.40
CA PHE A 83 -11.31 -1.21 -3.60
C PHE A 83 -11.85 -0.10 -4.50
N GLU A 84 -12.58 0.84 -3.92
CA GLU A 84 -12.99 2.07 -4.58
C GLU A 84 -12.07 3.20 -4.16
N ALA A 85 -11.84 4.15 -5.07
CA ALA A 85 -10.98 5.28 -4.79
C ALA A 85 -11.53 6.56 -5.44
N GLU A 86 -11.50 7.65 -4.68
CA GLU A 86 -11.78 8.98 -5.20
C GLU A 86 -10.48 9.56 -5.70
N VAL A 87 -10.39 9.82 -6.99
CA VAL A 87 -9.14 10.20 -7.65
C VAL A 87 -9.25 11.52 -8.38
N TYR A 88 -8.15 12.24 -8.43
CA TYR A 88 -7.95 13.40 -9.28
C TYR A 88 -6.96 13.04 -10.37
N ILE A 89 -7.33 13.24 -11.63
CA ILE A 89 -6.46 12.95 -12.77
C ILE A 89 -5.71 14.23 -13.14
N LEU A 90 -4.39 14.17 -13.06
CA LEU A 90 -3.55 15.34 -13.30
C LEU A 90 -3.72 15.87 -14.72
N LYS A 91 -3.74 17.20 -14.84
CA LYS A 91 -3.74 17.87 -16.13
C LYS A 91 -2.37 17.72 -16.80
N LYS A 92 -2.34 17.91 -18.12
CA LYS A 92 -1.10 17.92 -18.88
C LYS A 92 -0.07 18.89 -18.27
N GLU A 93 -0.51 20.08 -17.90
CA GLU A 93 0.34 21.12 -17.31
C GLU A 93 0.91 20.73 -15.94
N GLU A 94 0.27 19.78 -15.28
CA GLU A 94 0.72 19.23 -13.99
C GLU A 94 1.61 17.99 -14.15
N GLY A 95 1.96 17.63 -15.39
CA GLY A 95 2.75 16.46 -15.69
C GLY A 95 1.92 15.20 -15.95
N GLY A 96 0.61 15.35 -16.05
CA GLY A 96 -0.32 14.23 -16.27
C GLY A 96 -0.44 13.78 -17.71
N ARG A 97 -1.48 13.00 -17.97
CA ARG A 97 -1.79 12.49 -19.31
C ARG A 97 -2.24 13.62 -20.24
N HIS A 98 -2.02 13.41 -21.53
CA HIS A 98 -2.51 14.32 -22.59
C HIS A 98 -3.86 13.88 -23.15
N THR A 99 -4.23 12.62 -22.92
CA THR A 99 -5.42 11.99 -23.49
C THR A 99 -6.28 11.40 -22.38
N PRO A 100 -7.60 11.23 -22.62
CA PRO A 100 -8.44 10.56 -21.65
C PRO A 100 -8.09 9.08 -21.53
N PHE A 101 -8.53 8.46 -20.44
CA PHE A 101 -8.50 7.01 -20.33
C PHE A 101 -9.92 6.46 -20.24
N HIS A 102 -10.05 5.19 -20.57
CA HIS A 102 -11.34 4.50 -20.66
C HIS A 102 -11.40 3.34 -19.66
N ASN A 103 -12.53 2.66 -19.62
CA ASN A 103 -12.68 1.45 -18.83
C ASN A 103 -11.58 0.44 -19.17
N ASN A 104 -11.19 -0.35 -18.18
CA ASN A 104 -10.12 -1.35 -18.29
C ASN A 104 -8.71 -0.74 -18.45
N TYR A 105 -8.55 0.55 -18.17
CA TYR A 105 -7.24 1.18 -18.06
C TYR A 105 -6.40 0.44 -17.01
N ARG A 106 -5.15 0.13 -17.34
CA ARG A 106 -4.26 -0.67 -16.48
C ARG A 106 -2.98 0.06 -16.11
N PRO A 107 -3.07 1.09 -15.28
CA PRO A 107 -1.87 1.79 -14.80
C PRO A 107 -1.23 1.05 -13.63
N GLN A 108 -0.21 1.67 -13.06
CA GLN A 108 0.38 1.24 -11.82
C GLN A 108 -0.15 2.11 -10.68
N PHE A 109 -0.33 1.50 -9.52
CA PHE A 109 -0.75 2.16 -8.30
C PHE A 109 0.43 2.13 -7.33
N TYR A 110 0.95 3.30 -6.99
CA TYR A 110 2.04 3.40 -6.03
C TYR A 110 1.47 3.36 -4.63
N LEU A 111 1.44 2.16 -4.10
CA LEU A 111 0.87 1.86 -2.79
C LEU A 111 2.01 1.61 -1.81
N ARG A 112 2.06 2.42 -0.76
CA ARG A 112 3.10 2.35 0.29
C ARG A 112 4.50 2.47 -0.31
N THR A 113 5.17 1.39 -0.63
CA THR A 113 6.57 1.39 -1.07
C THR A 113 6.79 0.76 -2.43
N MET A 114 5.73 0.39 -3.15
CA MET A 114 5.88 -0.26 -4.46
C MET A 114 4.74 0.05 -5.42
N ASP A 115 5.02 -0.07 -6.71
CA ASP A 115 4.01 -0.01 -7.75
C ASP A 115 3.35 -1.38 -7.91
N VAL A 116 2.03 -1.38 -7.98
CA VAL A 116 1.23 -2.58 -8.25
C VAL A 116 0.33 -2.30 -9.44
N THR A 117 0.37 -3.14 -10.45
CA THR A 117 -0.52 -3.01 -11.60
C THR A 117 -1.96 -3.30 -11.18
N GLY A 118 -2.88 -2.48 -11.65
CA GLY A 118 -4.29 -2.67 -11.38
C GLY A 118 -5.14 -2.23 -12.57
N GLU A 119 -6.35 -2.76 -12.62
CA GLU A 119 -7.33 -2.43 -13.65
C GLU A 119 -8.36 -1.48 -13.09
N VAL A 120 -8.65 -0.42 -13.84
CA VAL A 120 -9.61 0.62 -13.46
C VAL A 120 -10.97 0.31 -14.08
N HIS A 121 -12.01 0.32 -13.26
CA HIS A 121 -13.40 0.23 -13.70
C HIS A 121 -14.10 1.53 -13.37
N LEU A 122 -14.73 2.13 -14.38
CA LEU A 122 -15.43 3.40 -14.25
C LEU A 122 -16.88 3.18 -13.79
N PRO A 123 -17.48 4.16 -13.11
CA PRO A 123 -18.89 4.06 -12.70
C PRO A 123 -19.81 3.97 -13.92
N ALA A 124 -21.01 3.44 -13.69
CA ALA A 124 -22.03 3.36 -14.75
C ALA A 124 -22.31 4.74 -15.35
N GLY A 125 -22.37 4.80 -16.68
CA GLY A 125 -22.62 6.04 -17.41
C GLY A 125 -21.38 6.90 -17.66
N VAL A 126 -20.21 6.50 -17.16
CA VAL A 126 -18.94 7.18 -17.42
C VAL A 126 -18.14 6.37 -18.43
N ASP A 127 -17.96 6.91 -19.63
CA ASP A 127 -17.24 6.21 -20.71
C ASP A 127 -15.75 6.52 -20.69
N MET A 128 -15.37 7.71 -20.25
CA MET A 128 -13.99 8.15 -20.22
C MET A 128 -13.75 9.15 -19.09
N VAL A 129 -12.49 9.29 -18.73
CA VAL A 129 -12.03 10.27 -17.75
C VAL A 129 -10.98 11.16 -18.41
N MET A 130 -11.20 12.46 -18.35
CA MET A 130 -10.30 13.45 -18.94
C MET A 130 -9.25 13.91 -17.91
N PRO A 131 -8.06 14.32 -18.39
CA PRO A 131 -7.12 15.04 -17.49
C PRO A 131 -7.81 16.23 -16.83
N GLY A 132 -7.67 16.35 -15.52
CA GLY A 132 -8.35 17.40 -14.73
C GLY A 132 -9.64 16.98 -14.07
N ASP A 133 -10.13 15.78 -14.38
CA ASP A 133 -11.37 15.27 -13.80
C ASP A 133 -11.15 14.69 -12.39
N HIS A 134 -12.19 14.80 -11.58
CA HIS A 134 -12.36 14.03 -10.36
C HIS A 134 -13.36 12.91 -10.63
N VAL A 135 -13.04 11.71 -10.19
CA VAL A 135 -13.91 10.55 -10.41
C VAL A 135 -13.72 9.51 -9.33
N THR A 136 -14.78 8.76 -9.04
CA THR A 136 -14.67 7.57 -8.18
C THR A 136 -14.49 6.37 -9.08
N ILE A 137 -13.40 5.63 -8.88
CA ILE A 137 -13.09 4.44 -9.66
C ILE A 137 -13.10 3.20 -8.80
N THR A 138 -13.32 2.04 -9.41
CA THR A 138 -13.08 0.74 -8.79
C THR A 138 -11.76 0.21 -9.32
N VAL A 139 -10.89 -0.26 -8.44
CA VAL A 139 -9.57 -0.76 -8.79
C VAL A 139 -9.48 -2.24 -8.45
N LYS A 140 -8.96 -3.03 -9.38
CA LYS A 140 -8.63 -4.44 -9.17
C LYS A 140 -7.13 -4.62 -9.35
N LEU A 141 -6.43 -4.86 -8.24
CA LEU A 141 -4.99 -5.07 -8.25
C LEU A 141 -4.66 -6.52 -8.64
N ILE A 142 -3.49 -6.71 -9.26
CA ILE A 142 -3.01 -8.06 -9.60
C ILE A 142 -2.49 -8.83 -8.37
N TYR A 143 -2.16 -8.12 -7.28
CA TYR A 143 -1.75 -8.71 -6.01
C TYR A 143 -2.56 -8.10 -4.88
N PRO A 144 -2.83 -8.86 -3.80
CA PRO A 144 -3.41 -8.27 -2.61
C PRO A 144 -2.41 -7.33 -1.95
N VAL A 145 -2.90 -6.21 -1.42
CA VAL A 145 -2.09 -5.20 -0.73
C VAL A 145 -2.78 -4.84 0.57
N ALA A 146 -2.00 -4.61 1.60
CA ALA A 146 -2.51 -4.13 2.88
C ALA A 146 -3.05 -2.71 2.69
N ILE A 147 -4.37 -2.55 2.77
CA ILE A 147 -5.06 -1.29 2.52
C ILE A 147 -5.97 -0.97 3.69
N ASN A 148 -5.87 0.26 4.19
CA ASN A 148 -6.82 0.82 5.16
C ASN A 148 -7.74 1.80 4.45
N GLU A 149 -8.96 1.96 4.95
CA GLU A 149 -9.82 3.05 4.52
C GLU A 149 -9.10 4.38 4.68
N GLY A 150 -9.26 5.27 3.70
CA GLY A 150 -8.60 6.56 3.70
C GLY A 150 -7.14 6.56 3.22
N LEU A 151 -6.59 5.40 2.81
CA LEU A 151 -5.23 5.34 2.29
C LEU A 151 -5.08 6.24 1.07
N ARG A 152 -4.02 7.04 1.04
CA ARG A 152 -3.66 7.88 -0.09
C ARG A 152 -2.53 7.22 -0.88
N PHE A 153 -2.62 7.31 -2.19
CA PHE A 153 -1.61 6.75 -3.09
C PHE A 153 -1.64 7.45 -4.44
N ALA A 154 -0.69 7.15 -5.29
CA ALA A 154 -0.58 7.75 -6.61
C ALA A 154 -0.91 6.74 -7.71
N ILE A 155 -1.41 7.25 -8.83
CA ILE A 155 -1.57 6.49 -10.08
C ILE A 155 -0.41 6.88 -10.97
N ARG A 156 0.29 5.89 -11.52
CA ARG A 156 1.53 6.12 -12.27
C ARG A 156 1.52 5.38 -13.61
N GLU A 157 2.15 6.01 -14.59
CA GLU A 157 2.47 5.40 -15.88
C GLU A 157 3.96 5.58 -16.13
N GLY A 158 4.70 4.48 -16.30
CA GLY A 158 6.12 4.54 -16.58
C GLY A 158 6.92 5.34 -15.55
N GLY A 159 6.56 5.25 -14.28
CA GLY A 159 7.21 6.00 -13.22
C GLY A 159 6.76 7.46 -13.07
N ARG A 160 5.85 7.93 -13.93
CA ARG A 160 5.31 9.28 -13.90
C ARG A 160 3.93 9.29 -13.22
N THR A 161 3.72 10.21 -12.27
CA THR A 161 2.43 10.35 -11.61
C THR A 161 1.41 10.98 -12.58
N VAL A 162 0.30 10.29 -12.78
CA VAL A 162 -0.80 10.77 -13.62
C VAL A 162 -2.11 10.98 -12.84
N GLY A 163 -2.16 10.55 -11.61
CA GLY A 163 -3.33 10.75 -10.76
C GLY A 163 -2.97 10.68 -9.30
N ALA A 164 -3.80 11.29 -8.49
CA ALA A 164 -3.68 11.28 -7.04
C ALA A 164 -4.97 10.76 -6.43
N VAL A 165 -4.86 9.87 -5.46
CA VAL A 165 -5.99 9.34 -4.72
C VAL A 165 -6.19 10.16 -3.48
N SER A 166 -7.36 10.76 -3.35
CA SER A 166 -7.72 11.57 -2.18
C SER A 166 -8.35 10.74 -1.08
N TYR A 167 -9.02 9.65 -1.42
CA TYR A 167 -9.64 8.77 -0.45
C TYR A 167 -9.88 7.36 -1.00
N THR A 168 -9.65 6.35 -0.17
CA THR A 168 -9.86 4.96 -0.50
C THR A 168 -11.00 4.41 0.35
N HIS A 169 -11.97 3.77 -0.31
CA HIS A 169 -13.07 3.07 0.32
C HIS A 169 -12.89 1.56 0.13
N LEU A 170 -12.90 0.83 1.22
CA LEU A 170 -12.87 -0.63 1.13
C LEU A 170 -14.28 -1.16 0.93
N THR A 171 -14.45 -1.98 -0.10
CA THR A 171 -15.70 -2.72 -0.28
C THR A 171 -15.71 -3.88 0.69
N LEU A 172 -16.75 -3.95 1.51
CA LEU A 172 -16.93 -5.10 2.38
C LEU A 172 -17.17 -6.35 1.52
N PRO A 173 -16.52 -7.46 1.84
CA PRO A 173 -16.82 -8.70 1.14
C PRO A 173 -18.29 -9.07 1.39
N THR A 174 -19.01 -9.25 0.32
CA THR A 174 -20.39 -9.75 0.37
C THR A 174 -20.39 -11.25 0.53
#